data_a6fe37abb2843893cf698c9f5d35ba84
#
_entry.id   a6fe37abb2843893cf698c9f5d35ba84
#
_cell.length_a   1.000
_cell.length_b   1.000
_cell.length_c   1.000
_cell.angle_alpha   90.00
_cell.angle_beta   90.00
_cell.angle_gamma   90.00
#
_symmetry.space_group_name_H-M   'P 1'
#
loop_
_entity.id
_entity.type
_entity.pdbx_description
1 polymer ?
#
loop_
_entity_poly.entity_id
_entity_poly.type
_entity_poly.pdbx_seq_one_letter_code
_entity_poly.pdbx_strand_id
1 'polypeptide(L)'
;LIDPRPDLPWMVHVVEQGFALSEASSMPAILQLRIRACHVRGQFECRDNVAPAISSRHALPDPAAFDYSRLSHPPVIFSQEKLKVDERLPAARQAIVERGLNERMGDDAGPLAELGIVVQGGLTNALVRAMQLCGLADGLGEVSLPVLVLNVTYPLVPEQIVSFCEPRRAVLVVEEGSPEFIELEIAAALRRTGLHTELHGKGDLPAAGEYTVEVLARGLLAFLQRHAPHHAGIEGTQAWLAAVQAQRAAAARMLEKPLPPRPPGFCTGCPERPVFAALKLAQQQLGPVHVAADIGCHAFGTFAPFSSGHSILGYGMSLASSAGVGPLMQRRTLAVMGDGGFWHNGLLSGVQSALFNGNDAVLLIFKNGYTSATGTQEILSSPHVQPDLTPDADVGASRTDRNHTIEAALQGLGVQWLRTVHSYRVEAMRRTLIDAFESPFKGLKVIIAEGECQLERQRRLRPWMARMLQRRERVVRVKYGVDEDVCTGDHACMRLSGCPTLTLKDNP
;
A
#
# COMPACT_ATOMS: atom_id res chain seq x y z
N LEU A 1 15.95 8.59 2.45
CA LEU A 1 14.83 8.01 1.72
C LEU A 1 15.31 7.54 0.35
N ILE A 2 15.17 6.27 0.06
CA ILE A 2 15.64 5.63 -1.17
C ILE A 2 14.40 5.27 -1.99
N ASP A 3 14.32 5.76 -3.24
CA ASP A 3 13.28 5.50 -4.25
C ASP A 3 13.98 4.92 -5.49
N PRO A 4 14.29 3.62 -5.52
CA PRO A 4 15.18 3.05 -6.51
C PRO A 4 14.55 2.99 -7.91
N ARG A 5 15.39 3.12 -8.93
CA ARG A 5 15.03 2.81 -10.32
C ARG A 5 14.44 1.39 -10.39
N PRO A 6 13.28 1.19 -11.06
CA PRO A 6 12.60 -0.11 -11.15
C PRO A 6 13.31 -1.08 -12.08
N ASP A 7 14.47 -1.55 -11.66
CA ASP A 7 15.31 -2.57 -12.28
C ASP A 7 15.66 -3.63 -11.23
N LEU A 8 15.41 -4.90 -11.50
CA LEU A 8 15.49 -5.94 -10.49
C LEU A 8 16.89 -6.09 -9.87
N PRO A 9 17.98 -6.19 -10.67
CA PRO A 9 19.34 -6.19 -10.13
C PRO A 9 19.65 -4.98 -9.27
N TRP A 10 19.25 -3.80 -9.73
CA TRP A 10 19.45 -2.54 -8.99
C TRP A 10 18.67 -2.50 -7.68
N MET A 11 17.40 -2.90 -7.69
CA MET A 11 16.58 -2.95 -6.47
C MET A 11 17.16 -3.90 -5.42
N VAL A 12 17.68 -5.06 -5.83
CA VAL A 12 18.37 -5.99 -4.92
C VAL A 12 19.64 -5.36 -4.36
N HIS A 13 20.46 -4.73 -5.22
CA HIS A 13 21.68 -4.03 -4.79
C HIS A 13 21.38 -2.92 -3.79
N VAL A 14 20.36 -2.12 -4.03
CA VAL A 14 19.99 -0.98 -3.17
C VAL A 14 19.51 -1.40 -1.79
N VAL A 15 18.97 -2.62 -1.62
CA VAL A 15 18.66 -3.15 -0.28
C VAL A 15 19.94 -3.25 0.56
N GLU A 16 21.00 -3.84 0.02
CA GLU A 16 22.31 -3.92 0.69
C GLU A 16 22.88 -2.51 0.98
N GLN A 17 22.78 -1.63 -0.01
CA GLN A 17 23.25 -0.25 0.13
C GLN A 17 22.45 0.54 1.17
N GLY A 18 21.16 0.24 1.38
CA GLY A 18 20.34 0.84 2.42
C GLY A 18 20.89 0.54 3.83
N PHE A 19 21.29 -0.71 4.09
CA PHE A 19 21.98 -1.06 5.34
C PHE A 19 23.32 -0.34 5.48
N ALA A 20 24.13 -0.35 4.42
CA ALA A 20 25.42 0.31 4.44
C ALA A 20 25.31 1.84 4.62
N LEU A 21 24.30 2.49 4.04
CA LEU A 21 24.00 3.90 4.24
C LEU A 21 23.56 4.19 5.68
N SER A 22 22.74 3.32 6.26
CA SER A 22 22.30 3.42 7.65
C SER A 22 23.48 3.36 8.61
N GLU A 23 24.39 2.40 8.42
CA GLU A 23 25.60 2.26 9.24
C GLU A 23 26.55 3.46 9.08
N ALA A 24 26.81 3.90 7.84
CA ALA A 24 27.70 5.03 7.57
C ALA A 24 27.19 6.36 8.17
N SER A 25 25.88 6.54 8.23
CA SER A 25 25.27 7.79 8.70
C SER A 25 24.73 7.73 10.12
N SER A 26 24.70 6.56 10.76
CA SER A 26 24.01 6.33 12.05
C SER A 26 22.56 6.84 12.03
N MET A 27 21.86 6.69 10.88
CA MET A 27 20.47 7.08 10.69
C MET A 27 19.66 5.93 10.06
N PRO A 28 18.36 5.83 10.32
CA PRO A 28 17.52 4.83 9.65
C PRO A 28 17.43 5.12 8.15
N ALA A 29 17.49 4.07 7.33
CA ALA A 29 17.23 4.15 5.91
C ALA A 29 15.79 3.67 5.61
N ILE A 30 15.06 4.39 4.77
CA ILE A 30 13.71 4.04 4.30
C ILE A 30 13.82 3.69 2.82
N LEU A 31 13.50 2.45 2.48
CA LEU A 31 13.40 2.00 1.09
C LEU A 31 11.94 2.09 0.65
N GLN A 32 11.65 2.99 -0.26
CA GLN A 32 10.33 3.17 -0.86
C GLN A 32 10.22 2.37 -2.15
N LEU A 33 9.41 1.31 -2.15
CA LEU A 33 9.08 0.58 -3.36
C LEU A 33 7.72 1.01 -3.87
N ARG A 34 7.70 1.65 -5.03
CA ARG A 34 6.45 2.05 -5.68
C ARG A 34 5.71 0.81 -6.18
N ILE A 35 4.38 0.86 -6.23
CA ILE A 35 3.54 -0.25 -6.74
C ILE A 35 4.03 -0.71 -8.13
N ARG A 36 4.40 0.21 -9.00
CA ARG A 36 4.95 -0.11 -10.33
C ARG A 36 6.24 -0.92 -10.25
N ALA A 37 7.13 -0.61 -9.31
CA ALA A 37 8.36 -1.38 -9.09
C ALA A 37 8.05 -2.81 -8.60
N CYS A 38 7.00 -2.99 -7.79
CA CYS A 38 6.56 -4.31 -7.33
C CYS A 38 6.03 -5.21 -8.45
N HIS A 39 5.68 -4.67 -9.60
CA HIS A 39 5.23 -5.44 -10.77
C HIS A 39 6.35 -5.77 -11.77
N VAL A 40 7.56 -5.25 -11.57
CA VAL A 40 8.71 -5.56 -12.42
C VAL A 40 9.10 -7.03 -12.25
N ARG A 41 9.39 -7.68 -13.35
CA ARG A 41 9.90 -9.05 -13.40
C ARG A 41 11.23 -9.07 -14.15
N GLY A 42 12.15 -9.89 -13.68
CA GLY A 42 13.46 -9.99 -14.28
C GLY A 42 14.28 -11.11 -13.65
N GLN A 43 15.56 -11.10 -13.93
CA GLN A 43 16.55 -12.00 -13.35
C GLN A 43 17.66 -11.16 -12.75
N PHE A 44 18.28 -11.66 -11.71
CA PHE A 44 19.48 -11.09 -11.13
C PHE A 44 20.45 -12.22 -10.75
N GLU A 45 21.73 -11.90 -10.74
CA GLU A 45 22.76 -12.85 -10.36
C GLU A 45 22.85 -12.94 -8.85
N CYS A 46 22.60 -14.13 -8.31
CA CYS A 46 22.71 -14.38 -6.88
C CYS A 46 24.19 -14.47 -6.49
N ARG A 47 24.53 -13.86 -5.36
CA ARG A 47 25.83 -14.05 -4.69
C ARG A 47 25.71 -15.16 -3.66
N ASP A 48 26.85 -15.79 -3.36
CA ASP A 48 26.91 -16.73 -2.24
C ASP A 48 26.58 -16.06 -0.91
N ASN A 49 25.87 -16.76 -0.07
CA ASN A 49 25.56 -16.28 1.25
C ASN A 49 26.83 -16.15 2.11
N VAL A 50 27.05 -15.00 2.68
CA VAL A 50 28.11 -14.75 3.65
C VAL A 50 27.50 -14.86 5.06
N ALA A 51 28.10 -15.70 5.91
CA ALA A 51 27.67 -15.81 7.28
C ALA A 51 27.88 -14.47 8.02
N PRO A 52 26.85 -13.95 8.72
CA PRO A 52 26.99 -12.69 9.45
C PRO A 52 27.98 -12.87 10.63
N ALA A 53 28.75 -11.83 10.91
CA ALA A 53 29.68 -11.81 12.06
C ALA A 53 28.94 -11.94 13.40
N ILE A 54 27.72 -11.38 13.46
CA ILE A 54 26.81 -11.45 14.60
C ILE A 54 25.52 -12.15 14.15
N SER A 55 25.10 -13.18 14.88
CA SER A 55 23.89 -13.95 14.57
C SER A 55 23.19 -14.38 15.85
N SER A 56 21.89 -14.57 15.80
CA SER A 56 21.10 -15.11 16.92
C SER A 56 21.52 -16.53 17.35
N ARG A 57 22.40 -17.20 16.59
CA ARG A 57 22.98 -18.49 16.93
C ARG A 57 24.23 -18.36 17.80
N HIS A 58 24.78 -17.15 17.97
CA HIS A 58 25.95 -16.88 18.78
C HIS A 58 25.53 -16.04 19.98
N ALA A 59 25.83 -16.52 21.17
CA ALA A 59 25.65 -15.74 22.38
C ALA A 59 26.66 -14.57 22.37
N LEU A 60 26.21 -13.38 22.72
CA LEU A 60 27.12 -12.28 22.99
C LEU A 60 27.77 -12.52 24.37
N PRO A 61 29.11 -12.45 24.48
CA PRO A 61 29.79 -12.75 25.74
C PRO A 61 29.49 -11.72 26.83
N ASP A 62 29.27 -10.47 26.44
CA ASP A 62 29.09 -9.35 27.35
C ASP A 62 27.84 -8.53 26.97
N PRO A 63 27.18 -7.88 27.94
CA PRO A 63 26.13 -6.91 27.63
C PRO A 63 26.72 -5.72 26.87
N ALA A 64 25.89 -5.10 26.02
CA ALA A 64 26.31 -3.88 25.31
C ALA A 64 26.73 -2.76 26.29
N ALA A 65 27.85 -2.09 25.98
CA ALA A 65 28.28 -0.95 26.76
C ALA A 65 27.23 0.18 26.69
N PHE A 66 26.88 0.71 27.85
CA PHE A 66 25.96 1.83 27.93
C PHE A 66 26.64 3.14 27.56
N ASP A 67 26.08 3.88 26.63
CA ASP A 67 26.57 5.21 26.24
C ASP A 67 25.46 6.23 26.45
N TYR A 68 25.61 7.03 27.52
CA TYR A 68 24.63 8.04 27.90
C TYR A 68 24.44 9.13 26.81
N SER A 69 25.50 9.43 26.05
CA SER A 69 25.45 10.43 24.99
C SER A 69 24.53 10.05 23.83
N ARG A 70 24.18 8.77 23.71
CA ARG A 70 23.26 8.25 22.65
C ARG A 70 21.80 8.26 23.04
N LEU A 71 21.45 8.61 24.28
CA LEU A 71 20.06 8.71 24.70
C LEU A 71 19.40 9.99 24.21
N SER A 72 18.19 9.87 23.68
CA SER A 72 17.30 11.01 23.41
C SER A 72 16.56 11.42 24.68
N HIS A 73 17.30 11.86 25.69
CA HIS A 73 16.78 12.29 26.99
C HIS A 73 17.34 13.67 27.33
N PRO A 74 16.58 14.61 27.95
CA PRO A 74 17.13 15.87 28.43
C PRO A 74 18.29 15.64 29.44
N PRO A 75 19.39 16.38 29.32
CA PRO A 75 19.67 17.50 28.41
C PRO A 75 20.29 17.07 27.05
N VAL A 76 20.46 15.77 26.79
CA VAL A 76 21.19 15.23 25.62
C VAL A 76 20.43 15.42 24.29
N ILE A 77 19.13 15.68 24.31
CA ILE A 77 18.28 15.83 23.10
C ILE A 77 18.87 16.84 22.12
N PHE A 78 19.30 18.00 22.61
CA PHE A 78 19.88 19.04 21.76
C PHE A 78 21.21 18.58 21.10
N SER A 79 22.02 17.83 21.82
CA SER A 79 23.25 17.24 21.27
C SER A 79 22.96 16.26 20.17
N GLN A 80 21.92 15.45 20.30
CA GLN A 80 21.48 14.49 19.26
C GLN A 80 20.99 15.21 18.00
N GLU A 81 20.25 16.31 18.15
CA GLU A 81 19.82 17.13 17.02
C GLU A 81 21.01 17.78 16.31
N LYS A 82 21.97 18.33 17.09
CA LYS A 82 23.19 18.89 16.55
C LYS A 82 24.03 17.85 15.79
N LEU A 83 24.23 16.66 16.35
CA LEU A 83 24.93 15.55 15.68
C LEU A 83 24.25 15.16 14.36
N LYS A 84 22.92 15.19 14.31
CA LYS A 84 22.18 14.91 13.07
C LYS A 84 22.56 15.89 11.96
N VAL A 85 22.67 17.18 12.28
CA VAL A 85 22.94 18.24 11.30
C VAL A 85 24.43 18.29 10.95
N ASP A 86 25.30 18.24 11.96
CA ASP A 86 26.75 18.51 11.79
C ASP A 86 27.53 17.28 11.32
N GLU A 87 27.05 16.06 11.60
CA GLU A 87 27.81 14.84 11.34
C GLU A 87 27.02 13.83 10.48
N ARG A 88 25.80 13.44 10.91
CA ARG A 88 25.07 12.31 10.30
C ARG A 88 24.53 12.61 8.90
N LEU A 89 23.97 13.80 8.69
CA LEU A 89 23.52 14.20 7.34
C LEU A 89 24.68 14.42 6.37
N PRO A 90 25.79 15.08 6.74
CA PRO A 90 27.00 15.11 5.91
C PRO A 90 27.55 13.71 5.58
N ALA A 91 27.66 12.83 6.57
CA ALA A 91 28.10 11.44 6.36
C ALA A 91 27.15 10.67 5.40
N ALA A 92 25.84 10.88 5.51
CA ALA A 92 24.89 10.29 4.57
C ALA A 92 25.12 10.79 3.13
N ARG A 93 25.31 12.09 2.93
CA ARG A 93 25.59 12.68 1.61
C ARG A 93 26.89 12.14 1.01
N GLN A 94 27.93 12.06 1.84
CA GLN A 94 29.21 11.46 1.44
C GLN A 94 29.04 10.01 1.02
N ALA A 95 28.35 9.19 1.81
CA ALA A 95 28.08 7.78 1.49
C ALA A 95 27.25 7.61 0.20
N ILE A 96 26.28 8.50 -0.07
CA ILE A 96 25.51 8.49 -1.32
C ILE A 96 26.43 8.70 -2.52
N VAL A 97 27.37 9.61 -2.43
CA VAL A 97 28.34 9.88 -3.51
C VAL A 97 29.32 8.73 -3.69
N GLU A 98 29.98 8.31 -2.61
CA GLU A 98 31.00 7.25 -2.64
C GLU A 98 30.48 5.91 -3.13
N ARG A 99 29.21 5.62 -2.87
CA ARG A 99 28.54 4.39 -3.29
C ARG A 99 27.83 4.51 -4.63
N GLY A 100 27.86 5.68 -5.26
CA GLY A 100 27.21 5.90 -6.56
C GLY A 100 25.70 5.61 -6.54
N LEU A 101 25.01 5.99 -5.46
CA LEU A 101 23.59 5.64 -5.32
C LEU A 101 22.67 6.42 -6.28
N ASN A 102 23.04 7.66 -6.62
CA ASN A 102 22.38 8.40 -7.70
C ASN A 102 23.13 8.16 -9.01
N GLU A 103 22.39 8.07 -10.10
CA GLU A 103 22.93 7.71 -11.42
C GLU A 103 22.88 8.88 -12.39
N ARG A 104 23.83 8.95 -13.30
CA ARG A 104 23.77 9.83 -14.48
C ARG A 104 23.56 8.98 -15.73
N MET A 105 22.65 9.43 -16.59
CA MET A 105 22.36 8.83 -17.89
C MET A 105 22.44 9.92 -18.97
N GLY A 106 22.63 9.49 -20.22
CA GLY A 106 22.62 10.38 -21.36
C GLY A 106 23.97 10.96 -21.72
N ASP A 107 23.98 11.79 -22.76
CA ASP A 107 25.19 12.35 -23.38
C ASP A 107 25.38 13.82 -22.96
N ASP A 108 26.37 14.07 -22.10
CA ASP A 108 26.75 15.41 -21.65
C ASP A 108 27.44 16.26 -22.74
N ALA A 109 27.78 15.67 -23.89
CA ALA A 109 28.39 16.35 -25.02
C ALA A 109 27.48 16.41 -26.28
N GLY A 110 26.28 15.88 -26.19
CA GLY A 110 25.32 15.83 -27.30
C GLY A 110 24.68 17.18 -27.63
N PRO A 111 23.88 17.23 -28.69
CA PRO A 111 23.27 18.48 -29.16
C PRO A 111 22.26 19.12 -28.17
N LEU A 112 21.82 18.36 -27.16
CA LEU A 112 20.91 18.82 -26.10
C LEU A 112 21.59 18.88 -24.73
N ALA A 113 22.92 18.85 -24.66
CA ALA A 113 23.68 18.87 -23.41
C ALA A 113 23.42 20.09 -22.52
N GLU A 114 22.96 21.20 -23.11
CA GLU A 114 22.56 22.40 -22.35
C GLU A 114 21.18 22.26 -21.66
N LEU A 115 20.45 21.18 -21.90
CA LEU A 115 19.22 20.82 -21.24
C LEU A 115 19.46 19.62 -20.31
N GLY A 116 18.59 19.43 -19.32
CA GLY A 116 18.71 18.28 -18.44
C GLY A 116 17.38 17.90 -17.79
N ILE A 117 17.37 16.68 -17.23
CA ILE A 117 16.24 16.18 -16.44
C ILE A 117 16.77 15.67 -15.11
N VAL A 118 16.12 16.06 -14.03
CA VAL A 118 16.29 15.42 -12.71
C VAL A 118 15.04 14.62 -12.42
N VAL A 119 15.18 13.35 -12.09
CA VAL A 119 14.03 12.45 -11.90
C VAL A 119 14.16 11.61 -10.64
N GLN A 120 13.05 11.41 -9.91
CA GLN A 120 12.97 10.40 -8.87
C GLN A 120 13.20 9.01 -9.45
N GLY A 121 14.03 8.19 -8.78
CA GLY A 121 14.44 6.88 -9.29
C GLY A 121 13.26 6.00 -9.72
N GLY A 122 12.22 5.91 -8.90
CA GLY A 122 11.02 5.12 -9.18
C GLY A 122 10.23 5.52 -10.44
N LEU A 123 10.51 6.68 -11.04
CA LEU A 123 9.87 7.15 -12.27
C LEU A 123 10.70 6.91 -13.53
N THR A 124 11.94 6.44 -13.41
CA THR A 124 12.91 6.34 -14.52
C THR A 124 12.36 5.57 -15.71
N ASN A 125 11.75 4.41 -15.51
CA ASN A 125 11.24 3.60 -16.61
C ASN A 125 10.11 4.29 -17.40
N ALA A 126 9.21 4.99 -16.69
CA ALA A 126 8.14 5.75 -17.32
C ALA A 126 8.71 6.97 -18.08
N LEU A 127 9.73 7.63 -17.52
CA LEU A 127 10.43 8.73 -18.15
C LEU A 127 11.16 8.27 -19.42
N VAL A 128 11.97 7.21 -19.35
CA VAL A 128 12.68 6.66 -20.54
C VAL A 128 11.69 6.31 -21.64
N ARG A 129 10.57 5.70 -21.31
CA ARG A 129 9.51 5.43 -22.29
C ARG A 129 8.91 6.69 -22.89
N ALA A 130 8.68 7.72 -22.12
CA ALA A 130 8.23 9.02 -22.62
C ALA A 130 9.31 9.68 -23.50
N MET A 131 10.59 9.56 -23.12
CA MET A 131 11.72 10.06 -23.92
C MET A 131 11.83 9.33 -25.27
N GLN A 132 11.57 8.03 -25.33
CA GLN A 132 11.48 7.29 -26.60
C GLN A 132 10.42 7.87 -27.53
N LEU A 133 9.25 8.21 -27.00
CA LEU A 133 8.17 8.84 -27.78
C LEU A 133 8.54 10.24 -28.27
N CYS A 134 9.37 10.95 -27.51
CA CYS A 134 9.86 12.29 -27.85
C CYS A 134 11.12 12.27 -28.72
N GLY A 135 11.61 11.09 -29.14
CA GLY A 135 12.86 10.97 -29.91
C GLY A 135 14.12 11.33 -29.11
N LEU A 136 14.05 11.25 -27.77
CA LEU A 136 15.15 11.52 -26.84
C LEU A 136 15.79 10.25 -26.27
N ALA A 137 15.30 9.09 -26.65
CA ALA A 137 15.89 7.79 -26.33
C ALA A 137 15.68 6.82 -27.48
N ASP A 138 16.60 5.87 -27.62
CA ASP A 138 16.50 4.80 -28.61
C ASP A 138 15.62 3.62 -28.15
N GLY A 139 15.52 2.58 -28.97
CA GLY A 139 14.72 1.39 -28.67
C GLY A 139 15.24 0.55 -27.50
N LEU A 140 16.51 0.71 -27.12
CA LEU A 140 17.14 0.02 -25.99
C LEU A 140 17.10 0.84 -24.69
N GLY A 141 16.68 2.11 -24.79
CA GLY A 141 16.58 3.02 -23.63
C GLY A 141 17.83 3.88 -23.40
N GLU A 142 18.76 3.90 -24.35
CA GLU A 142 19.87 4.86 -24.33
C GLU A 142 19.34 6.27 -24.60
N VAL A 143 19.59 7.18 -23.69
CA VAL A 143 19.03 8.53 -23.72
C VAL A 143 20.05 9.52 -24.28
N SER A 144 19.57 10.45 -25.12
CA SER A 144 20.40 11.48 -25.78
C SER A 144 20.44 12.81 -25.02
N LEU A 145 19.60 12.95 -24.00
CA LEU A 145 19.51 14.14 -23.15
C LEU A 145 20.01 13.79 -21.74
N PRO A 146 20.86 14.60 -21.11
CA PRO A 146 21.38 14.31 -19.76
C PRO A 146 20.27 14.14 -18.72
N VAL A 147 20.34 13.08 -17.94
CA VAL A 147 19.41 12.76 -16.86
C VAL A 147 20.16 12.46 -15.57
N LEU A 148 19.77 13.10 -14.48
CA LEU A 148 20.18 12.75 -13.13
C LEU A 148 19.05 11.96 -12.46
N VAL A 149 19.31 10.69 -12.18
CA VAL A 149 18.37 9.81 -11.48
C VAL A 149 18.65 9.86 -9.99
N LEU A 150 17.71 10.39 -9.23
CA LEU A 150 17.77 10.44 -7.77
C LEU A 150 17.18 9.15 -7.20
N ASN A 151 18.01 8.13 -7.05
CA ASN A 151 17.63 6.92 -6.28
C ASN A 151 17.58 7.21 -4.78
N VAL A 152 18.29 8.23 -4.31
CA VAL A 152 18.13 8.78 -2.96
C VAL A 152 17.51 10.17 -3.05
N THR A 153 16.27 10.28 -2.62
CA THR A 153 15.48 11.52 -2.70
C THR A 153 15.59 12.38 -1.44
N TYR A 154 16.15 11.84 -0.36
CA TYR A 154 16.49 12.58 0.85
C TYR A 154 17.58 11.85 1.65
N PRO A 155 18.64 12.56 2.15
CA PRO A 155 18.94 13.95 1.81
C PRO A 155 19.43 14.10 0.37
N LEU A 156 19.13 15.23 -0.25
CA LEU A 156 19.75 15.57 -1.53
C LEU A 156 21.25 15.89 -1.31
N VAL A 157 22.05 15.64 -2.34
CA VAL A 157 23.48 15.98 -2.38
C VAL A 157 23.66 17.26 -3.19
N PRO A 158 23.83 18.43 -2.54
CA PRO A 158 23.89 19.72 -3.25
C PRO A 158 24.96 19.77 -4.32
N GLU A 159 26.10 19.14 -4.08
CA GLU A 159 27.23 19.13 -5.02
C GLU A 159 26.89 18.36 -6.32
N GLN A 160 26.14 17.26 -6.21
CA GLN A 160 25.66 16.53 -7.39
C GLN A 160 24.66 17.35 -8.20
N ILE A 161 23.75 18.03 -7.51
CA ILE A 161 22.75 18.91 -8.13
C ILE A 161 23.41 20.06 -8.85
N VAL A 162 24.31 20.78 -8.16
CA VAL A 162 25.03 21.93 -8.70
C VAL A 162 25.86 21.52 -9.91
N SER A 163 26.67 20.46 -9.80
CA SER A 163 27.51 19.96 -10.90
C SER A 163 26.68 19.46 -12.09
N PHE A 164 25.47 18.99 -11.85
CA PHE A 164 24.56 18.60 -12.90
C PHE A 164 23.94 19.83 -13.59
N CYS A 165 23.52 20.84 -12.82
CA CYS A 165 22.82 22.01 -13.36
C CYS A 165 23.76 23.05 -13.97
N GLU A 166 25.01 23.18 -13.49
CA GLU A 166 25.96 24.22 -13.91
C GLU A 166 26.17 24.34 -15.43
N PRO A 167 26.37 23.27 -16.20
CA PRO A 167 26.54 23.35 -17.65
C PRO A 167 25.19 23.46 -18.41
N ARG A 168 24.05 23.59 -17.71
CA ARG A 168 22.71 23.50 -18.29
C ARG A 168 21.97 24.83 -18.22
N ARG A 169 21.39 25.21 -19.34
CA ARG A 169 20.53 26.39 -19.45
C ARG A 169 19.18 26.17 -18.78
N ALA A 170 18.60 24.96 -18.94
CA ALA A 170 17.33 24.60 -18.37
C ALA A 170 17.29 23.13 -17.91
N VAL A 171 16.57 22.87 -16.83
CA VAL A 171 16.41 21.53 -16.24
C VAL A 171 14.93 21.29 -15.90
N LEU A 172 14.40 20.14 -16.32
CA LEU A 172 13.08 19.65 -15.94
C LEU A 172 13.19 18.74 -14.71
N VAL A 173 12.53 19.09 -13.63
CA VAL A 173 12.42 18.27 -12.43
C VAL A 173 11.18 17.40 -12.49
N VAL A 174 11.38 16.08 -12.53
CA VAL A 174 10.31 15.09 -12.61
C VAL A 174 10.10 14.51 -11.21
N GLU A 175 9.21 15.14 -10.46
CA GLU A 175 8.83 14.79 -9.10
C GLU A 175 7.33 14.50 -9.02
N GLU A 176 6.94 13.27 -8.68
CA GLU A 176 5.55 12.87 -8.49
C GLU A 176 5.11 13.16 -7.06
N GLY A 177 3.94 13.73 -6.91
CA GLY A 177 3.38 14.07 -5.60
C GLY A 177 3.46 15.57 -5.29
N SER A 178 2.94 15.94 -4.14
CA SER A 178 2.89 17.31 -3.63
C SER A 178 3.13 17.27 -2.12
N PRO A 179 3.83 18.25 -1.53
CA PRO A 179 4.49 19.39 -2.18
C PRO A 179 5.76 19.01 -2.97
N GLU A 180 6.26 19.96 -3.74
CA GLU A 180 7.44 19.87 -4.60
C GLU A 180 8.76 20.04 -3.82
N PHE A 181 9.06 19.14 -2.93
CA PHE A 181 10.24 19.23 -2.04
C PHE A 181 11.56 19.19 -2.79
N ILE A 182 11.69 18.31 -3.81
CA ILE A 182 12.92 18.15 -4.59
C ILE A 182 13.15 19.40 -5.44
N GLU A 183 12.13 19.88 -6.15
CA GLU A 183 12.19 21.09 -6.97
C GLU A 183 12.60 22.30 -6.13
N LEU A 184 11.99 22.49 -4.96
CA LEU A 184 12.29 23.58 -4.04
C LEU A 184 13.71 23.49 -3.47
N GLU A 185 14.18 22.28 -3.11
CA GLU A 185 15.54 22.10 -2.60
C GLU A 185 16.60 22.33 -3.68
N ILE A 186 16.34 21.90 -4.92
CA ILE A 186 17.18 22.22 -6.10
C ILE A 186 17.22 23.73 -6.33
N ALA A 187 16.08 24.41 -6.35
CA ALA A 187 16.01 25.86 -6.53
C ALA A 187 16.83 26.60 -5.44
N ALA A 188 16.72 26.15 -4.19
CA ALA A 188 17.49 26.71 -3.10
C ALA A 188 19.01 26.47 -3.25
N ALA A 189 19.42 25.30 -3.74
CA ALA A 189 20.82 24.97 -3.99
C ALA A 189 21.41 25.87 -5.09
N LEU A 190 20.69 26.00 -6.22
CA LEU A 190 21.11 26.90 -7.32
C LEU A 190 21.18 28.35 -6.90
N ARG A 191 20.23 28.82 -6.11
CA ARG A 191 20.24 30.19 -5.60
C ARG A 191 21.43 30.48 -4.70
N ARG A 192 21.81 29.52 -3.82
CA ARG A 192 22.96 29.66 -2.91
C ARG A 192 24.29 29.71 -3.65
N THR A 193 24.39 29.03 -4.79
CA THR A 193 25.60 29.01 -5.62
C THR A 193 25.63 30.09 -6.72
N GLY A 194 24.55 30.86 -6.86
CA GLY A 194 24.45 31.90 -7.89
C GLY A 194 24.23 31.38 -9.31
N LEU A 195 23.84 30.11 -9.47
CA LEU A 195 23.51 29.54 -10.77
C LEU A 195 22.16 30.05 -11.28
N HIS A 196 22.09 30.27 -12.60
CA HIS A 196 20.91 30.82 -13.28
C HIS A 196 20.19 29.78 -14.17
N THR A 197 20.44 28.51 -13.95
CA THR A 197 19.73 27.42 -14.65
C THR A 197 18.22 27.57 -14.44
N GLU A 198 17.47 27.60 -15.53
CA GLU A 198 16.01 27.70 -15.49
C GLU A 198 15.41 26.36 -15.05
N LEU A 199 14.64 26.36 -13.98
CA LEU A 199 13.99 25.16 -13.47
C LEU A 199 12.53 25.07 -13.92
N HIS A 200 12.16 23.91 -14.40
CA HIS A 200 10.81 23.51 -14.73
C HIS A 200 10.41 22.32 -13.89
N GLY A 201 9.18 22.22 -13.47
CA GLY A 201 8.67 21.12 -12.65
C GLY A 201 7.16 21.14 -12.63
N LYS A 202 6.56 21.49 -11.50
CA LYS A 202 5.09 21.52 -11.34
C LYS A 202 4.36 22.57 -12.21
N GLY A 203 5.10 23.46 -12.86
CA GLY A 203 4.54 24.35 -13.89
C GLY A 203 4.23 23.63 -15.22
N ASP A 204 5.01 22.60 -15.55
CA ASP A 204 4.87 21.81 -16.79
C ASP A 204 4.31 20.40 -16.53
N LEU A 205 4.41 19.92 -15.29
CA LEU A 205 3.91 18.63 -14.82
C LEU A 205 2.80 18.83 -13.77
N PRO A 206 1.76 18.01 -13.73
CA PRO A 206 0.66 18.18 -12.77
C PRO A 206 1.11 18.04 -11.33
N ALA A 207 0.59 18.88 -10.45
CA ALA A 207 0.88 18.82 -9.01
C ALA A 207 0.32 17.56 -8.32
N ALA A 208 -0.68 16.89 -8.92
CA ALA A 208 -1.34 15.73 -8.35
C ALA A 208 -1.57 14.65 -9.41
N GLY A 209 -1.70 13.41 -8.94
CA GLY A 209 -1.96 12.25 -9.78
C GLY A 209 -0.69 11.48 -10.13
N GLU A 210 -0.90 10.33 -10.75
CA GLU A 210 0.17 9.42 -11.14
C GLU A 210 0.89 9.90 -12.41
N TYR A 211 2.20 9.92 -12.41
CA TYR A 211 3.01 10.26 -13.59
C TYR A 211 3.13 9.05 -14.52
N THR A 212 2.11 8.92 -15.37
CA THR A 212 2.10 7.96 -16.48
C THR A 212 3.01 8.43 -17.61
N VAL A 213 3.30 7.51 -18.55
CA VAL A 213 4.06 7.85 -19.77
C VAL A 213 3.43 9.02 -20.54
N GLU A 214 2.09 9.09 -20.60
CA GLU A 214 1.38 10.19 -21.28
C GLU A 214 1.59 11.52 -20.57
N VAL A 215 1.51 11.54 -19.24
CA VAL A 215 1.76 12.75 -18.43
C VAL A 215 3.18 13.25 -18.65
N LEU A 216 4.15 12.34 -18.59
CA LEU A 216 5.56 12.67 -18.80
C LEU A 216 5.84 13.13 -20.21
N ALA A 217 5.24 12.49 -21.24
CA ALA A 217 5.38 12.92 -22.62
C ALA A 217 4.80 14.33 -22.85
N ARG A 218 3.71 14.72 -22.18
CA ARG A 218 3.18 16.08 -22.23
C ARG A 218 4.12 17.10 -21.59
N GLY A 219 4.67 16.80 -20.42
CA GLY A 219 5.65 17.68 -19.76
C GLY A 219 6.93 17.83 -20.58
N LEU A 220 7.48 16.71 -21.10
CA LEU A 220 8.63 16.74 -21.99
C LEU A 220 8.36 17.55 -23.27
N LEU A 221 7.19 17.38 -23.87
CA LEU A 221 6.78 18.16 -25.05
C LEU A 221 6.77 19.65 -24.76
N ALA A 222 6.17 20.08 -23.65
CA ALA A 222 6.14 21.48 -23.24
C ALA A 222 7.56 22.04 -23.02
N PHE A 223 8.42 21.26 -22.35
CA PHE A 223 9.81 21.61 -22.12
C PHE A 223 10.61 21.74 -23.43
N LEU A 224 10.47 20.77 -24.36
CA LEU A 224 11.12 20.81 -25.68
C LEU A 224 10.62 21.97 -26.53
N GLN A 225 9.32 22.25 -26.57
CA GLN A 225 8.75 23.38 -27.32
C GLN A 225 9.33 24.71 -26.87
N ARG A 226 9.65 24.86 -25.58
CA ARG A 226 10.23 26.06 -25.02
C ARG A 226 11.72 26.19 -25.28
N HIS A 227 12.46 25.08 -25.11
CA HIS A 227 13.93 25.11 -25.09
C HIS A 227 14.60 24.50 -26.31
N ALA A 228 13.91 23.68 -27.08
CA ALA A 228 14.40 23.06 -28.31
C ALA A 228 13.30 22.99 -29.38
N PRO A 229 12.73 24.14 -29.84
CA PRO A 229 11.52 24.15 -30.65
C PRO A 229 11.67 23.48 -32.02
N HIS A 230 12.91 23.26 -32.48
CA HIS A 230 13.21 22.59 -33.74
C HIS A 230 13.54 21.08 -33.58
N HIS A 231 13.36 20.54 -32.37
CA HIS A 231 13.64 19.12 -32.15
C HIS A 231 12.64 18.23 -32.92
N ALA A 232 13.18 17.29 -33.71
CA ALA A 232 12.38 16.46 -34.62
C ALA A 232 11.32 15.58 -33.93
N GLY A 233 11.50 15.28 -32.64
CA GLY A 233 10.55 14.48 -31.86
C GLY A 233 9.25 15.20 -31.48
N ILE A 234 9.18 16.54 -31.62
CA ILE A 234 8.01 17.35 -31.23
C ILE A 234 6.75 16.93 -32.01
N GLU A 235 6.84 16.90 -33.34
CA GLU A 235 5.72 16.56 -34.22
C GLU A 235 5.24 15.12 -33.97
N GLY A 236 6.17 14.17 -33.82
CA GLY A 236 5.86 12.77 -33.54
C GLY A 236 5.14 12.61 -32.18
N THR A 237 5.60 13.33 -31.16
CA THR A 237 4.96 13.32 -29.83
C THR A 237 3.56 13.90 -29.86
N GLN A 238 3.37 15.03 -30.55
CA GLN A 238 2.05 15.66 -30.73
C GLN A 238 1.10 14.70 -31.46
N ALA A 239 1.54 14.09 -32.54
CA ALA A 239 0.74 13.13 -33.30
C ALA A 239 0.36 11.90 -32.43
N TRP A 240 1.30 11.36 -31.66
CA TRP A 240 1.02 10.27 -30.73
C TRP A 240 -0.01 10.65 -29.65
N LEU A 241 0.13 11.80 -29.02
CA LEU A 241 -0.82 12.29 -28.02
C LEU A 241 -2.22 12.51 -28.63
N ALA A 242 -2.28 13.05 -29.84
CA ALA A 242 -3.54 13.23 -30.56
C ALA A 242 -4.19 11.87 -30.91
N ALA A 243 -3.40 10.90 -31.35
CA ALA A 243 -3.89 9.55 -31.64
C ALA A 243 -4.46 8.86 -30.39
N VAL A 244 -3.79 8.97 -29.25
CA VAL A 244 -4.29 8.42 -27.96
C VAL A 244 -5.65 9.04 -27.59
N GLN A 245 -5.77 10.37 -27.74
CA GLN A 245 -7.06 11.06 -27.49
C GLN A 245 -8.14 10.64 -28.47
N ALA A 246 -7.81 10.51 -29.75
CA ALA A 246 -8.76 10.07 -30.79
C ALA A 246 -9.23 8.63 -30.52
N GLN A 247 -8.35 7.72 -30.12
CA GLN A 247 -8.70 6.34 -29.74
C GLN A 247 -9.63 6.32 -28.51
N ARG A 248 -9.36 7.10 -27.48
CA ARG A 248 -10.28 7.22 -26.33
C ARG A 248 -11.64 7.76 -26.71
N ALA A 249 -11.68 8.78 -27.57
CA ALA A 249 -12.93 9.34 -28.08
C ALA A 249 -13.69 8.33 -28.94
N ALA A 250 -12.98 7.55 -29.77
CA ALA A 250 -13.59 6.48 -30.56
C ALA A 250 -14.17 5.38 -29.67
N ALA A 251 -13.41 4.92 -28.68
CA ALA A 251 -13.90 3.94 -27.70
C ALA A 251 -15.14 4.44 -26.94
N ALA A 252 -15.13 5.71 -26.50
CA ALA A 252 -16.29 6.32 -25.84
C ALA A 252 -17.52 6.39 -26.74
N ARG A 253 -17.35 6.63 -28.05
CA ARG A 253 -18.45 6.64 -29.02
C ARG A 253 -19.03 5.25 -29.31
N MET A 254 -18.20 4.18 -29.19
CA MET A 254 -18.66 2.79 -29.34
C MET A 254 -19.54 2.33 -28.16
N LEU A 255 -19.47 3.04 -27.04
CA LEU A 255 -20.26 2.77 -25.86
C LEU A 255 -21.48 3.72 -25.88
N GLU A 256 -22.69 3.18 -25.96
CA GLU A 256 -23.91 4.00 -25.91
C GLU A 256 -24.03 4.80 -24.59
N LYS A 257 -23.45 4.26 -23.53
CA LYS A 257 -23.42 4.87 -22.19
C LYS A 257 -21.98 4.76 -21.61
N PRO A 258 -21.57 5.71 -20.76
CA PRO A 258 -20.32 5.57 -20.02
C PRO A 258 -20.29 4.23 -19.25
N LEU A 259 -19.14 3.56 -19.25
CA LEU A 259 -18.96 2.38 -18.41
C LEU A 259 -19.19 2.75 -16.95
N PRO A 260 -20.02 1.98 -16.22
CA PRO A 260 -20.20 2.24 -14.80
C PRO A 260 -18.87 2.09 -14.07
N PRO A 261 -18.62 2.91 -13.05
CA PRO A 261 -17.44 2.73 -12.22
C PRO A 261 -17.44 1.35 -11.58
N ARG A 262 -16.28 0.71 -11.55
CA ARG A 262 -16.08 -0.59 -10.89
C ARG A 262 -15.25 -0.40 -9.65
N PRO A 263 -15.84 0.04 -8.53
CA PRO A 263 -15.10 0.14 -7.28
C PRO A 263 -14.58 -1.24 -6.86
N PRO A 264 -13.48 -1.31 -6.11
CA PRO A 264 -13.04 -2.55 -5.53
C PRO A 264 -14.14 -3.14 -4.64
N GLY A 265 -14.20 -4.46 -4.55
CA GLY A 265 -15.27 -5.14 -3.83
C GLY A 265 -14.80 -6.45 -3.21
N PHE A 266 -15.69 -7.06 -2.47
CA PHE A 266 -15.43 -8.34 -1.81
C PHE A 266 -15.23 -9.47 -2.82
N CYS A 267 -14.32 -10.39 -2.48
CA CYS A 267 -14.12 -11.62 -3.24
C CYS A 267 -15.40 -12.46 -3.31
N THR A 268 -15.49 -13.32 -4.33
CA THR A 268 -16.53 -14.36 -4.40
C THR A 268 -16.48 -15.24 -3.16
N GLY A 269 -17.61 -15.37 -2.46
CA GLY A 269 -17.71 -16.14 -1.25
C GLY A 269 -17.01 -15.52 -0.03
N CYS A 270 -16.66 -14.24 -0.04
CA CYS A 270 -16.07 -13.56 1.09
C CYS A 270 -16.94 -13.65 2.34
N PRO A 271 -16.38 -14.05 3.51
CA PRO A 271 -17.14 -14.16 4.76
C PRO A 271 -17.62 -12.83 5.32
N GLU A 272 -17.00 -11.72 4.98
CA GLU A 272 -17.35 -10.40 5.50
C GLU A 272 -18.64 -9.87 4.85
N ARG A 273 -18.89 -10.21 3.59
CA ARG A 273 -20.02 -9.72 2.82
C ARG A 273 -21.39 -10.05 3.42
N PRO A 274 -21.70 -11.31 3.83
CA PRO A 274 -23.00 -11.62 4.45
C PRO A 274 -23.21 -10.92 5.78
N VAL A 275 -22.15 -10.53 6.48
CA VAL A 275 -22.26 -9.74 7.73
C VAL A 275 -22.75 -8.31 7.44
N PHE A 276 -22.25 -7.68 6.36
CA PHE A 276 -22.77 -6.38 5.92
C PHE A 276 -24.22 -6.47 5.42
N ALA A 277 -24.58 -7.58 4.77
CA ALA A 277 -25.99 -7.85 4.44
C ALA A 277 -26.86 -7.94 5.72
N ALA A 278 -26.38 -8.65 6.74
CA ALA A 278 -27.07 -8.74 8.03
C ALA A 278 -27.19 -7.35 8.73
N LEU A 279 -26.14 -6.52 8.67
CA LEU A 279 -26.17 -5.17 9.17
C LEU A 279 -27.24 -4.32 8.46
N LYS A 280 -27.29 -4.40 7.14
CA LYS A 280 -28.31 -3.71 6.33
C LYS A 280 -29.73 -4.11 6.72
N LEU A 281 -29.96 -5.39 6.97
CA LEU A 281 -31.25 -5.89 7.47
C LEU A 281 -31.53 -5.43 8.92
N ALA A 282 -30.52 -5.43 9.78
CA ALA A 282 -30.68 -4.94 11.14
C ALA A 282 -31.03 -3.43 11.17
N GLN A 283 -30.45 -2.63 10.28
CA GLN A 283 -30.76 -1.20 10.17
C GLN A 283 -32.20 -0.91 9.73
N GLN A 284 -32.89 -1.86 9.07
CA GLN A 284 -34.30 -1.70 8.79
C GLN A 284 -35.16 -1.63 10.05
N GLN A 285 -34.74 -2.31 11.13
CA GLN A 285 -35.40 -2.27 12.45
C GLN A 285 -34.80 -1.18 13.33
N LEU A 286 -33.47 -1.08 13.40
CA LEU A 286 -32.78 -0.15 14.28
C LEU A 286 -32.78 1.31 13.79
N GLY A 287 -33.00 1.50 12.47
CA GLY A 287 -32.69 2.76 11.79
C GLY A 287 -31.20 2.91 11.51
N PRO A 288 -30.76 4.05 10.93
CA PRO A 288 -29.38 4.30 10.55
C PRO A 288 -28.43 4.22 11.76
N VAL A 289 -27.29 3.57 11.55
CA VAL A 289 -26.23 3.41 12.56
C VAL A 289 -24.95 4.00 12.01
N HIS A 290 -24.25 4.81 12.81
CA HIS A 290 -22.89 5.26 12.43
C HIS A 290 -21.93 4.09 12.48
N VAL A 291 -21.24 3.83 11.37
CA VAL A 291 -20.24 2.78 11.25
C VAL A 291 -18.84 3.43 11.15
N ALA A 292 -18.03 3.24 12.16
CA ALA A 292 -16.61 3.54 12.15
C ALA A 292 -15.89 2.32 11.54
N ALA A 293 -15.48 2.45 10.29
CA ALA A 293 -14.78 1.40 9.56
C ALA A 293 -13.28 1.44 9.85
N ASP A 294 -12.60 0.39 9.43
CA ASP A 294 -11.15 0.22 9.57
C ASP A 294 -10.52 -0.08 8.22
N ILE A 295 -9.20 -0.14 8.18
CA ILE A 295 -8.43 -0.51 6.99
C ILE A 295 -8.41 -2.03 6.87
N GLY A 296 -8.87 -2.56 5.74
CA GLY A 296 -8.93 -4.00 5.47
C GLY A 296 -9.99 -4.32 4.40
N CYS A 297 -10.25 -5.61 4.15
CA CYS A 297 -11.28 -6.03 3.20
C CYS A 297 -12.67 -5.48 3.57
N HIS A 298 -12.98 -5.36 4.86
CA HIS A 298 -14.24 -4.79 5.35
C HIS A 298 -14.43 -3.32 4.97
N ALA A 299 -13.38 -2.58 4.58
CA ALA A 299 -13.52 -1.25 4.02
C ALA A 299 -14.35 -1.22 2.73
N PHE A 300 -14.44 -2.35 2.00
CA PHE A 300 -15.34 -2.46 0.84
C PHE A 300 -16.82 -2.37 1.21
N GLY A 301 -17.16 -2.52 2.46
CA GLY A 301 -18.51 -2.24 2.98
C GLY A 301 -18.93 -0.78 2.86
N THR A 302 -18.01 0.16 2.61
CA THR A 302 -18.31 1.57 2.34
C THR A 302 -18.95 1.78 0.98
N PHE A 303 -18.75 0.87 0.03
CA PHE A 303 -19.33 0.94 -1.30
C PHE A 303 -20.74 0.34 -1.34
N ALA A 304 -21.48 0.70 -2.39
CA ALA A 304 -22.75 0.07 -2.68
C ALA A 304 -22.60 -1.46 -2.88
N PRO A 305 -23.57 -2.27 -2.47
CA PRO A 305 -24.90 -1.90 -1.96
C PRO A 305 -24.95 -1.67 -0.45
N PHE A 306 -23.82 -1.74 0.27
CA PHE A 306 -23.81 -1.69 1.75
C PHE A 306 -23.80 -0.26 2.27
N SER A 307 -22.97 0.61 1.69
CA SER A 307 -22.80 2.02 2.08
C SER A 307 -22.63 2.19 3.61
N SER A 308 -21.83 1.29 4.20
CA SER A 308 -21.59 1.19 5.63
C SER A 308 -20.12 1.47 5.94
N GLY A 309 -19.82 2.70 6.33
CA GLY A 309 -18.48 3.18 6.65
C GLY A 309 -18.49 4.70 6.57
N HIS A 310 -18.75 5.35 7.71
CA HIS A 310 -18.92 6.80 7.77
C HIS A 310 -17.65 7.52 8.20
N SER A 311 -16.72 6.80 8.85
CA SER A 311 -15.39 7.29 9.20
C SER A 311 -14.36 6.16 9.09
N ILE A 312 -13.17 6.47 8.56
CA ILE A 312 -12.01 5.56 8.45
C ILE A 312 -10.77 6.38 8.79
N LEU A 313 -10.06 6.05 9.88
CA LEU A 313 -8.88 6.80 10.32
C LEU A 313 -7.58 6.05 10.09
N GLY A 314 -7.52 4.77 10.46
CA GLY A 314 -6.29 3.99 10.39
C GLY A 314 -6.48 2.55 10.81
N TYR A 315 -5.48 1.71 10.56
CA TYR A 315 -5.50 0.28 10.80
C TYR A 315 -5.62 -0.04 12.30
N GLY A 316 -6.69 -0.75 12.69
CA GLY A 316 -7.03 -1.04 14.09
C GLY A 316 -7.66 0.13 14.86
N MET A 317 -8.01 1.24 14.20
CA MET A 317 -8.46 2.47 14.87
C MET A 317 -9.97 2.71 14.84
N SER A 318 -10.77 1.77 14.33
CA SER A 318 -12.23 1.97 14.22
C SER A 318 -12.89 2.26 15.56
N LEU A 319 -12.46 1.58 16.63
CA LEU A 319 -13.03 1.79 17.97
C LEU A 319 -12.65 3.16 18.55
N ALA A 320 -11.44 3.66 18.26
CA ALA A 320 -11.04 5.02 18.63
C ALA A 320 -11.87 6.07 17.87
N SER A 321 -12.08 5.87 16.56
CA SER A 321 -13.00 6.71 15.76
C SER A 321 -14.42 6.68 16.30
N SER A 322 -14.92 5.49 16.65
CA SER A 322 -16.22 5.30 17.30
C SER A 322 -16.33 6.06 18.62
N ALA A 323 -15.28 6.06 19.44
CA ALA A 323 -15.24 6.80 20.71
C ALA A 323 -15.32 8.32 20.51
N GLY A 324 -14.70 8.84 19.45
CA GLY A 324 -14.75 10.27 19.13
C GLY A 324 -16.14 10.76 18.70
N VAL A 325 -16.88 9.97 17.94
CA VAL A 325 -18.21 10.35 17.45
C VAL A 325 -19.36 9.86 18.34
N GLY A 326 -19.15 8.80 19.12
CA GLY A 326 -20.17 8.17 19.96
C GLY A 326 -20.95 9.13 20.85
N PRO A 327 -20.30 10.05 21.59
CA PRO A 327 -20.98 11.02 22.45
C PRO A 327 -21.96 11.97 21.72
N LEU A 328 -21.76 12.13 20.40
CA LEU A 328 -22.60 13.00 19.56
C LEU A 328 -23.77 12.24 18.93
N MET A 329 -23.80 10.91 19.07
CA MET A 329 -24.80 10.06 18.43
C MET A 329 -25.92 9.74 19.42
N GLN A 330 -27.16 9.75 18.96
CA GLN A 330 -28.32 9.33 19.76
C GLN A 330 -28.34 7.83 20.02
N ARG A 331 -27.62 7.07 19.23
CA ARG A 331 -27.52 5.59 19.27
C ARG A 331 -26.09 5.16 19.41
N ARG A 332 -25.87 3.95 19.89
CA ARG A 332 -24.56 3.31 19.88
C ARG A 332 -23.96 3.33 18.49
N THR A 333 -22.67 3.57 18.42
CA THR A 333 -21.90 3.45 17.18
C THR A 333 -21.44 2.01 16.98
N LEU A 334 -21.25 1.60 15.73
CA LEU A 334 -20.63 0.35 15.36
C LEU A 334 -19.19 0.61 14.91
N ALA A 335 -18.23 0.05 15.62
CA ALA A 335 -16.85 -0.04 15.13
C ALA A 335 -16.66 -1.39 14.43
N VAL A 336 -15.99 -1.38 13.28
CA VAL A 336 -15.72 -2.58 12.47
C VAL A 336 -14.24 -2.72 12.26
N MET A 337 -13.64 -3.89 12.55
CA MET A 337 -12.23 -4.15 12.25
C MET A 337 -12.00 -5.61 11.88
N GLY A 338 -10.90 -5.88 11.17
CA GLY A 338 -10.42 -7.24 10.93
C GLY A 338 -9.60 -7.76 12.11
N ASP A 339 -9.41 -9.08 12.16
CA ASP A 339 -8.54 -9.73 13.15
C ASP A 339 -7.07 -9.27 13.03
N GLY A 340 -6.59 -8.97 11.84
CA GLY A 340 -5.29 -8.33 11.65
C GLY A 340 -5.20 -6.97 12.33
N GLY A 341 -6.19 -6.09 12.11
CA GLY A 341 -6.28 -4.79 12.77
C GLY A 341 -6.41 -4.90 14.29
N PHE A 342 -7.15 -5.90 14.77
CA PHE A 342 -7.29 -6.20 16.18
C PHE A 342 -5.93 -6.48 16.85
N TRP A 343 -5.13 -7.39 16.28
CA TRP A 343 -3.83 -7.74 16.84
C TRP A 343 -2.76 -6.67 16.65
N HIS A 344 -2.84 -5.89 15.58
CA HIS A 344 -1.88 -4.84 15.30
C HIS A 344 -1.98 -3.68 16.28
N ASN A 345 -3.18 -3.11 16.45
CA ASN A 345 -3.39 -1.91 17.24
C ASN A 345 -4.73 -1.93 18.01
N GLY A 346 -5.74 -2.59 17.49
CA GLY A 346 -7.11 -2.53 17.99
C GLY A 346 -7.28 -3.05 19.41
N LEU A 347 -6.50 -4.04 19.84
CA LEU A 347 -6.56 -4.60 21.18
C LEU A 347 -6.14 -3.55 22.23
N LEU A 348 -4.97 -2.96 22.07
CA LEU A 348 -4.41 -2.05 23.07
C LEU A 348 -4.98 -0.63 22.93
N SER A 349 -4.90 -0.03 21.74
CA SER A 349 -5.37 1.35 21.54
C SER A 349 -6.90 1.46 21.46
N GLY A 350 -7.59 0.40 21.04
CA GLY A 350 -9.04 0.37 20.88
C GLY A 350 -9.75 -0.19 22.09
N VAL A 351 -9.65 -1.52 22.32
CA VAL A 351 -10.44 -2.23 23.34
C VAL A 351 -10.07 -1.77 24.75
N GLN A 352 -8.78 -1.72 25.07
CA GLN A 352 -8.32 -1.27 26.38
C GLN A 352 -8.80 0.16 26.67
N SER A 353 -8.66 1.08 25.70
CA SER A 353 -9.13 2.45 25.86
C SER A 353 -10.64 2.54 26.00
N ALA A 354 -11.41 1.74 25.25
CA ALA A 354 -12.86 1.71 25.35
C ALA A 354 -13.33 1.21 26.71
N LEU A 355 -12.68 0.20 27.28
CA LEU A 355 -12.95 -0.30 28.62
C LEU A 355 -12.60 0.74 29.69
N PHE A 356 -11.42 1.36 29.58
CA PHE A 356 -10.95 2.40 30.51
C PHE A 356 -11.89 3.60 30.55
N ASN A 357 -12.39 4.04 29.38
CA ASN A 357 -13.30 5.20 29.28
C ASN A 357 -14.78 4.83 29.44
N GLY A 358 -15.12 3.56 29.65
CA GLY A 358 -16.51 3.12 29.79
C GLY A 358 -17.37 3.33 28.54
N ASN A 359 -16.77 3.23 27.34
CA ASN A 359 -17.46 3.50 26.08
C ASN A 359 -18.60 2.51 25.82
N ASP A 360 -19.81 3.03 25.60
CA ASP A 360 -21.01 2.24 25.28
C ASP A 360 -21.15 2.09 23.75
N ALA A 361 -20.31 1.25 23.16
CA ALA A 361 -20.24 1.01 21.72
C ALA A 361 -20.39 -0.49 21.39
N VAL A 362 -20.61 -0.78 20.10
CA VAL A 362 -20.57 -2.13 19.55
C VAL A 362 -19.30 -2.27 18.69
N LEU A 363 -18.51 -3.29 18.96
CA LEU A 363 -17.35 -3.67 18.14
C LEU A 363 -17.65 -4.96 17.39
N LEU A 364 -17.48 -4.94 16.08
CA LEU A 364 -17.60 -6.11 15.20
C LEU A 364 -16.20 -6.46 14.67
N ILE A 365 -15.70 -7.62 15.04
CA ILE A 365 -14.39 -8.15 14.58
C ILE A 365 -14.62 -9.22 13.53
N PHE A 366 -14.07 -9.03 12.34
CA PHE A 366 -14.04 -10.06 11.31
C PHE A 366 -12.84 -10.98 11.55
N LYS A 367 -13.13 -12.20 12.02
CA LYS A 367 -12.16 -13.24 12.29
C LYS A 367 -12.04 -14.16 11.09
N ASN A 368 -11.10 -13.87 10.19
CA ASN A 368 -10.87 -14.67 8.99
C ASN A 368 -9.53 -15.41 8.99
N GLY A 369 -8.71 -15.21 10.02
CA GLY A 369 -7.46 -15.92 10.28
C GLY A 369 -6.21 -15.23 9.71
N TYR A 370 -6.34 -14.10 9.01
CA TYR A 370 -5.22 -13.47 8.30
C TYR A 370 -5.42 -11.96 8.16
N THR A 371 -4.32 -11.22 8.01
CA THR A 371 -4.37 -9.87 7.41
C THR A 371 -4.61 -10.02 5.91
N SER A 372 -5.88 -10.13 5.52
CA SER A 372 -6.27 -10.65 4.20
C SER A 372 -6.07 -9.66 3.07
N ALA A 373 -6.32 -8.35 3.30
CA ALA A 373 -6.36 -7.33 2.26
C ALA A 373 -5.02 -7.13 1.54
N THR A 374 -3.91 -7.31 2.24
CA THR A 374 -2.55 -7.06 1.74
C THR A 374 -1.79 -8.35 1.37
N GLY A 375 -2.47 -9.47 1.31
CA GLY A 375 -1.88 -10.71 0.80
C GLY A 375 -1.92 -11.91 1.74
N THR A 376 -2.82 -11.91 2.71
CA THR A 376 -3.03 -13.02 3.66
C THR A 376 -1.82 -13.29 4.57
N GLN A 377 -1.25 -12.22 5.14
CA GLN A 377 -0.20 -12.36 6.15
C GLN A 377 -0.74 -13.04 7.40
N GLU A 378 0.10 -13.88 7.99
CA GLU A 378 -0.20 -14.54 9.26
C GLU A 378 -0.30 -13.53 10.40
N ILE A 379 -1.19 -13.82 11.32
CA ILE A 379 -1.43 -13.07 12.56
C ILE A 379 -1.32 -14.01 13.76
N LEU A 380 -1.35 -13.46 14.95
CA LEU A 380 -1.19 -14.25 16.19
C LEU A 380 -2.21 -15.39 16.33
N SER A 381 -3.42 -15.23 15.80
CA SER A 381 -4.50 -16.21 15.79
C SER A 381 -4.68 -16.96 14.46
N SER A 382 -3.70 -16.90 13.55
CA SER A 382 -3.76 -17.66 12.30
C SER A 382 -3.79 -19.15 12.57
N PRO A 383 -4.62 -19.93 11.85
CA PRO A 383 -4.57 -21.37 11.91
C PRO A 383 -3.20 -21.84 11.39
N HIS A 384 -2.44 -22.55 12.21
CA HIS A 384 -1.17 -23.13 11.78
C HIS A 384 -1.43 -24.28 10.81
N VAL A 385 -1.34 -23.98 9.53
CA VAL A 385 -1.15 -25.01 8.51
C VAL A 385 0.35 -25.28 8.48
N GLN A 386 0.81 -26.40 9.03
CA GLN A 386 2.15 -26.87 8.73
C GLN A 386 2.22 -27.00 7.19
N PRO A 387 3.12 -26.31 6.50
CA PRO A 387 3.48 -26.75 5.18
C PRO A 387 4.09 -28.14 5.34
N ASP A 388 3.65 -29.12 4.56
CA ASP A 388 4.38 -30.39 4.33
C ASP A 388 5.73 -30.08 3.66
N LEU A 389 6.61 -29.46 4.39
CA LEU A 389 7.96 -29.11 3.96
C LEU A 389 8.91 -30.00 4.73
N THR A 390 9.19 -31.14 4.11
CA THR A 390 10.24 -32.12 4.37
C THR A 390 10.10 -32.98 5.65
N PRO A 391 10.30 -34.31 5.53
CA PRO A 391 10.22 -35.24 6.65
C PRO A 391 11.26 -35.06 7.76
N ASP A 392 12.29 -34.24 7.52
CA ASP A 392 13.46 -34.09 8.38
C ASP A 392 13.65 -32.71 8.99
N ALA A 393 12.70 -31.83 8.85
CA ALA A 393 12.74 -30.59 9.60
C ALA A 393 12.30 -30.88 11.04
N ASP A 394 13.25 -31.08 11.90
CA ASP A 394 13.11 -30.88 13.34
C ASP A 394 12.76 -29.42 13.63
N VAL A 395 11.60 -29.01 13.14
CA VAL A 395 11.03 -27.72 13.45
C VAL A 395 10.53 -27.83 14.87
N GLY A 396 11.42 -27.41 15.76
CA GLY A 396 11.25 -27.52 17.18
C GLY A 396 9.83 -27.26 17.62
N ALA A 397 9.36 -28.22 18.40
CA ALA A 397 8.17 -28.26 19.21
C ALA A 397 7.14 -27.15 18.91
N SER A 398 6.16 -27.55 18.13
CA SER A 398 4.79 -27.12 18.28
C SER A 398 4.56 -25.66 18.63
N ARG A 399 4.46 -24.81 17.61
CA ARG A 399 3.69 -23.57 17.72
C ARG A 399 2.19 -23.85 17.94
N THR A 400 1.78 -25.12 17.99
CA THR A 400 0.38 -25.57 18.07
C THR A 400 -0.26 -25.39 19.46
N ASP A 401 0.50 -25.18 20.51
CA ASP A 401 -0.03 -24.99 21.87
C ASP A 401 -0.33 -23.53 22.27
N ARG A 402 -0.25 -22.60 21.34
CA ARG A 402 -0.57 -21.22 21.63
C ARG A 402 -2.04 -20.94 21.36
N ASN A 403 -2.88 -21.13 22.37
CA ASN A 403 -4.29 -20.72 22.40
C ASN A 403 -4.43 -19.17 22.38
N HIS A 404 -3.82 -18.51 21.42
CA HIS A 404 -3.96 -17.07 21.23
C HIS A 404 -5.24 -16.78 20.45
N THR A 405 -6.38 -16.90 21.13
CA THR A 405 -7.66 -16.57 20.52
C THR A 405 -8.05 -15.12 20.84
N ILE A 406 -8.75 -14.49 19.91
CA ILE A 406 -9.33 -13.17 20.12
C ILE A 406 -10.26 -13.18 21.33
N GLU A 407 -11.04 -14.25 21.46
CA GLU A 407 -11.97 -14.48 22.56
C GLU A 407 -11.27 -14.47 23.93
N ALA A 408 -10.17 -15.21 24.04
CA ALA A 408 -9.39 -15.28 25.29
C ALA A 408 -8.77 -13.92 25.64
N ALA A 409 -8.24 -13.19 24.64
CA ALA A 409 -7.69 -11.85 24.86
C ALA A 409 -8.75 -10.86 25.34
N LEU A 410 -9.95 -10.87 24.74
CA LEU A 410 -11.06 -10.02 25.13
C LEU A 410 -11.57 -10.34 26.54
N GLN A 411 -11.72 -11.63 26.85
CA GLN A 411 -12.12 -12.08 28.19
C GLN A 411 -11.08 -11.71 29.26
N GLY A 412 -9.79 -11.88 28.93
CA GLY A 412 -8.69 -11.49 29.82
C GLY A 412 -8.64 -10.00 30.13
N LEU A 413 -9.10 -9.13 29.20
CA LEU A 413 -9.27 -7.69 29.43
C LEU A 413 -10.58 -7.35 30.18
N GLY A 414 -11.46 -8.32 30.43
CA GLY A 414 -12.72 -8.07 31.16
C GLY A 414 -13.90 -7.66 30.29
N VAL A 415 -13.88 -7.94 28.98
CA VAL A 415 -15.05 -7.75 28.12
C VAL A 415 -16.18 -8.67 28.57
N GLN A 416 -17.29 -8.11 29.06
CA GLN A 416 -18.41 -8.87 29.62
C GLN A 416 -19.43 -9.32 28.57
N TRP A 417 -19.67 -8.47 27.56
CA TRP A 417 -20.60 -8.78 26.48
C TRP A 417 -19.82 -9.21 25.23
N LEU A 418 -19.75 -10.50 25.03
CA LEU A 418 -19.00 -11.12 23.91
C LEU A 418 -19.87 -12.20 23.25
N ARG A 419 -19.97 -12.16 21.91
CA ARG A 419 -20.68 -13.16 21.10
C ARG A 419 -19.86 -13.52 19.86
N THR A 420 -19.76 -14.81 19.57
CA THR A 420 -19.15 -15.30 18.32
C THR A 420 -20.25 -15.86 17.42
N VAL A 421 -20.30 -15.41 16.18
CA VAL A 421 -21.30 -15.81 15.19
C VAL A 421 -20.60 -16.17 13.88
N HIS A 422 -20.99 -17.30 13.29
CA HIS A 422 -20.48 -17.67 11.97
C HIS A 422 -20.99 -16.72 10.89
N SER A 423 -20.10 -16.15 10.10
CA SER A 423 -20.37 -15.06 9.13
C SER A 423 -21.49 -15.37 8.13
N TYR A 424 -21.60 -16.61 7.70
CA TYR A 424 -22.63 -17.01 6.73
C TYR A 424 -24.03 -17.25 7.34
N ARG A 425 -24.18 -17.15 8.66
CA ARG A 425 -25.50 -17.23 9.33
C ARG A 425 -26.11 -15.85 9.43
N VAL A 426 -26.61 -15.33 8.29
CA VAL A 426 -27.12 -13.95 8.15
C VAL A 426 -28.15 -13.61 9.20
N GLU A 427 -29.16 -14.47 9.44
CA GLU A 427 -30.22 -14.19 10.41
C GLU A 427 -29.70 -14.20 11.88
N ALA A 428 -28.81 -15.13 12.22
CA ALA A 428 -28.17 -15.13 13.54
C ALA A 428 -27.36 -13.85 13.76
N MET A 429 -26.61 -13.43 12.74
CA MET A 429 -25.83 -12.19 12.78
C MET A 429 -26.72 -10.96 12.94
N ARG A 430 -27.82 -10.89 12.16
CA ARG A 430 -28.83 -9.82 12.26
C ARG A 430 -29.37 -9.68 13.68
N ARG A 431 -29.82 -10.81 14.27
CA ARG A 431 -30.32 -10.83 15.66
C ARG A 431 -29.24 -10.38 16.65
N THR A 432 -28.03 -10.91 16.54
CA THR A 432 -26.93 -10.54 17.44
C THR A 432 -26.59 -9.06 17.36
N LEU A 433 -26.62 -8.47 16.16
CA LEU A 433 -26.45 -7.02 16.00
C LEU A 433 -27.57 -6.25 16.73
N ILE A 434 -28.84 -6.63 16.52
CA ILE A 434 -29.97 -5.99 17.21
C ILE A 434 -29.82 -6.12 18.73
N ASP A 435 -29.52 -7.31 19.24
CA ASP A 435 -29.31 -7.56 20.66
C ASP A 435 -28.18 -6.68 21.25
N ALA A 436 -27.09 -6.47 20.49
CA ALA A 436 -26.00 -5.61 20.93
C ALA A 436 -26.41 -4.13 21.01
N PHE A 437 -27.17 -3.66 20.01
CA PHE A 437 -27.64 -2.27 19.99
C PHE A 437 -28.73 -1.98 21.03
N GLU A 438 -29.63 -2.91 21.30
CA GLU A 438 -30.73 -2.78 22.21
C GLU A 438 -30.40 -3.27 23.62
N SER A 439 -29.24 -3.88 23.87
CA SER A 439 -28.79 -4.41 25.13
C SER A 439 -28.91 -3.35 26.27
N PRO A 440 -29.49 -3.69 27.45
CA PRO A 440 -29.47 -2.82 28.61
C PRO A 440 -28.04 -2.67 29.20
N PHE A 441 -27.12 -3.56 28.86
CA PHE A 441 -25.74 -3.50 29.33
C PHE A 441 -25.06 -2.22 28.85
N LYS A 442 -24.46 -1.47 29.75
CA LYS A 442 -23.65 -0.29 29.49
C LYS A 442 -22.19 -0.68 29.42
N GLY A 443 -21.48 -0.27 28.37
CA GLY A 443 -20.09 -0.61 28.10
C GLY A 443 -19.90 -1.26 26.74
N LEU A 444 -18.70 -1.72 26.46
CA LEU A 444 -18.32 -2.30 25.18
C LEU A 444 -18.99 -3.67 24.95
N LYS A 445 -19.67 -3.83 23.82
CA LYS A 445 -20.19 -5.10 23.32
C LYS A 445 -19.34 -5.53 22.12
N VAL A 446 -18.90 -6.80 22.13
CA VAL A 446 -18.07 -7.33 21.05
C VAL A 446 -18.76 -8.50 20.37
N ILE A 447 -18.84 -8.41 19.04
CA ILE A 447 -19.31 -9.48 18.16
C ILE A 447 -18.12 -9.94 17.34
N ILE A 448 -17.83 -11.24 17.36
CA ILE A 448 -16.83 -11.86 16.50
C ILE A 448 -17.57 -12.57 15.37
N ALA A 449 -17.34 -12.11 14.15
CA ALA A 449 -17.85 -12.70 12.92
C ALA A 449 -16.79 -13.67 12.35
N GLU A 450 -17.00 -14.98 12.55
CA GLU A 450 -16.03 -16.00 12.18
C GLU A 450 -16.29 -16.57 10.79
N GLY A 451 -15.27 -16.57 9.92
CA GLY A 451 -15.35 -17.16 8.59
C GLY A 451 -14.01 -17.12 7.87
N GLU A 452 -13.61 -18.24 7.27
CA GLU A 452 -12.32 -18.40 6.61
C GLU A 452 -12.14 -17.45 5.41
N CYS A 453 -10.98 -16.82 5.27
CA CYS A 453 -10.60 -16.04 4.11
C CYS A 453 -10.63 -16.89 2.83
N GLN A 454 -11.47 -16.52 1.86
CA GLN A 454 -11.62 -17.29 0.61
C GLN A 454 -10.41 -17.19 -0.31
N LEU A 455 -9.64 -16.10 -0.26
CA LEU A 455 -8.41 -15.96 -1.02
C LEU A 455 -7.39 -17.00 -0.56
N GLU A 456 -7.15 -17.11 0.75
CA GLU A 456 -6.23 -18.07 1.33
C GLU A 456 -6.71 -19.51 1.11
N ARG A 457 -7.99 -19.75 1.32
CA ARG A 457 -8.58 -21.04 1.01
C ARG A 457 -8.32 -21.49 -0.43
N GLN A 458 -8.48 -20.57 -1.40
CA GLN A 458 -8.20 -20.86 -2.81
C GLN A 458 -6.71 -21.11 -3.06
N ARG A 459 -5.81 -20.36 -2.40
CA ARG A 459 -4.36 -20.57 -2.51
C ARG A 459 -3.95 -21.96 -2.04
N ARG A 460 -4.53 -22.47 -0.97
CA ARG A 460 -4.27 -23.82 -0.46
C ARG A 460 -4.89 -24.91 -1.34
N LEU A 461 -6.13 -24.71 -1.78
CA LEU A 461 -6.87 -25.75 -2.51
C LEU A 461 -6.41 -25.90 -3.97
N ARG A 462 -6.03 -24.82 -4.66
CA ARG A 462 -5.64 -24.89 -6.08
C ARG A 462 -4.45 -25.83 -6.34
N PRO A 463 -3.31 -25.76 -5.63
CA PRO A 463 -2.20 -26.68 -5.82
C PRO A 463 -2.58 -28.13 -5.50
N TRP A 464 -3.37 -28.34 -4.44
CA TRP A 464 -3.86 -29.66 -4.09
C TRP A 464 -4.73 -30.27 -5.21
N MET A 465 -5.71 -29.50 -5.71
CA MET A 465 -6.55 -29.95 -6.81
C MET A 465 -5.75 -30.22 -8.10
N ALA A 466 -4.73 -29.39 -8.39
CA ALA A 466 -3.86 -29.61 -9.53
C ALA A 466 -3.08 -30.94 -9.41
N ARG A 467 -2.54 -31.26 -8.23
CA ARG A 467 -1.88 -32.53 -7.98
C ARG A 467 -2.82 -33.73 -8.15
N MET A 468 -4.07 -33.64 -7.62
CA MET A 468 -5.07 -34.69 -7.79
C MET A 468 -5.39 -34.95 -9.29
N LEU A 469 -5.59 -33.86 -10.06
CA LEU A 469 -5.83 -33.96 -11.51
C LEU A 469 -4.64 -34.57 -12.25
N GLN A 470 -3.40 -34.22 -11.90
CA GLN A 470 -2.19 -34.84 -12.47
C GLN A 470 -2.12 -36.35 -12.18
N ARG A 471 -2.60 -36.79 -11.00
CA ARG A 471 -2.71 -38.20 -10.61
C ARG A 471 -3.92 -38.89 -11.23
N ARG A 472 -4.70 -38.20 -12.08
CA ARG A 472 -5.97 -38.67 -12.68
C ARG A 472 -7.03 -39.03 -11.64
N GLU A 473 -6.96 -38.42 -10.46
CA GLU A 473 -7.94 -38.59 -9.41
C GLU A 473 -9.12 -37.64 -9.61
N ARG A 474 -10.34 -38.10 -9.26
CA ARG A 474 -11.56 -37.30 -9.46
C ARG A 474 -11.62 -36.16 -8.45
N VAL A 475 -11.68 -34.92 -8.93
CA VAL A 475 -11.93 -33.72 -8.11
C VAL A 475 -13.39 -33.31 -8.25
N VAL A 476 -14.14 -33.36 -7.17
CA VAL A 476 -15.52 -32.93 -7.10
C VAL A 476 -15.59 -31.53 -6.49
N ARG A 477 -16.25 -30.60 -7.19
CA ARG A 477 -16.53 -29.26 -6.68
C ARG A 477 -18.03 -29.04 -6.56
N VAL A 478 -18.47 -28.64 -5.37
CA VAL A 478 -19.84 -28.18 -5.18
C VAL A 478 -19.98 -26.81 -5.85
N LYS A 479 -20.97 -26.67 -6.68
CA LYS A 479 -21.39 -25.41 -7.29
C LYS A 479 -22.79 -25.07 -6.79
N TYR A 480 -23.03 -23.80 -6.61
CA TYR A 480 -24.35 -23.27 -6.23
C TYR A 480 -24.96 -22.60 -7.45
N GLY A 481 -26.24 -22.79 -7.63
CA GLY A 481 -27.04 -22.17 -8.67
C GLY A 481 -28.34 -21.58 -8.09
N VAL A 482 -29.06 -20.90 -8.92
CA VAL A 482 -30.42 -20.43 -8.59
C VAL A 482 -31.41 -21.48 -9.07
N ASP A 483 -32.31 -21.88 -8.18
CA ASP A 483 -33.46 -22.72 -8.53
C ASP A 483 -34.52 -21.80 -9.15
N GLU A 484 -34.79 -21.96 -10.44
CA GLU A 484 -35.67 -21.10 -11.19
C GLU A 484 -37.13 -21.27 -10.74
N ASP A 485 -37.51 -22.45 -10.23
CA ASP A 485 -38.87 -22.73 -9.73
C ASP A 485 -39.19 -22.07 -8.40
N VAL A 486 -38.13 -21.73 -7.62
CA VAL A 486 -38.25 -21.09 -6.32
C VAL A 486 -37.89 -19.59 -6.35
N CYS A 487 -37.19 -19.18 -7.39
CA CYS A 487 -36.72 -17.80 -7.52
C CYS A 487 -37.89 -16.82 -7.69
N THR A 488 -38.01 -15.86 -6.78
CA THR A 488 -39.04 -14.82 -6.84
C THR A 488 -38.77 -13.71 -7.86
N GLY A 489 -37.57 -13.67 -8.44
CA GLY A 489 -37.17 -12.66 -9.42
C GLY A 489 -37.03 -11.24 -8.86
N ASP A 490 -37.11 -11.05 -7.54
CA ASP A 490 -37.02 -9.73 -6.89
C ASP A 490 -35.61 -9.21 -6.76
N HIS A 491 -34.60 -10.00 -7.12
CA HIS A 491 -33.16 -9.71 -7.06
C HIS A 491 -32.65 -9.35 -5.67
N ALA A 492 -33.36 -9.72 -4.61
CA ALA A 492 -32.94 -9.46 -3.23
C ALA A 492 -31.55 -10.04 -2.91
N CYS A 493 -31.23 -11.22 -3.46
CA CYS A 493 -29.91 -11.85 -3.34
C CYS A 493 -28.79 -10.96 -3.89
N MET A 494 -29.01 -10.17 -4.94
CA MET A 494 -28.01 -9.24 -5.49
C MET A 494 -28.02 -7.90 -4.73
N ARG A 495 -29.20 -7.32 -4.50
CA ARG A 495 -29.36 -6.01 -3.86
C ARG A 495 -28.87 -5.98 -2.40
N LEU A 496 -29.07 -7.10 -1.70
CA LEU A 496 -28.62 -7.22 -0.29
C LEU A 496 -27.18 -7.70 -0.16
N SER A 497 -26.75 -8.66 -1.00
CA SER A 497 -25.45 -9.29 -0.82
C SER A 497 -24.32 -8.66 -1.65
N GLY A 498 -24.64 -7.92 -2.72
CA GLY A 498 -23.63 -7.41 -3.65
C GLY A 498 -22.76 -8.53 -4.26
N CYS A 499 -23.30 -9.74 -4.43
CA CYS A 499 -22.53 -10.89 -4.88
C CYS A 499 -22.04 -10.71 -6.32
N PRO A 500 -20.72 -10.73 -6.57
CA PRO A 500 -20.18 -10.50 -7.92
C PRO A 500 -20.40 -11.68 -8.88
N THR A 501 -20.87 -12.83 -8.37
CA THR A 501 -21.16 -14.03 -9.18
C THR A 501 -22.61 -14.19 -9.59
N LEU A 502 -23.50 -13.41 -8.98
CA LEU A 502 -24.89 -13.38 -9.39
C LEU A 502 -25.07 -12.36 -10.50
N THR A 503 -25.67 -12.77 -11.57
CA THR A 503 -25.99 -11.92 -12.72
C THR A 503 -27.39 -12.26 -13.23
N LEU A 504 -28.02 -11.33 -13.92
CA LEU A 504 -29.27 -11.60 -14.61
C LEU A 504 -28.95 -12.46 -15.84
N LYS A 505 -29.77 -13.51 -16.05
CA LYS A 505 -29.75 -14.26 -17.28
C LYS A 505 -30.57 -13.46 -18.29
N ASP A 506 -30.11 -13.40 -19.51
CA ASP A 506 -30.77 -12.68 -20.59
C ASP A 506 -31.00 -11.19 -20.29
N ASN A 507 -30.01 -10.55 -19.72
CA ASN A 507 -30.02 -9.10 -19.62
C ASN A 507 -29.88 -8.52 -21.04
N PRO A 508 -30.89 -7.82 -21.60
CA PRO A 508 -30.82 -7.23 -22.91
C PRO A 508 -29.76 -6.17 -23.04
#